data_f453a7968d36bcdb9caab19d8eace911
#
_entry.id   f453a7968d36bcdb9caab19d8eace911
#
_cell.length_a   1.000
_cell.length_b   1.000
_cell.length_c   1.000
_cell.angle_alpha   90.00
_cell.angle_beta   90.00
_cell.angle_gamma   90.00
#
_symmetry.space_group_name_H-M   'P 1'
#
loop_
_entity.id
_entity.type
_entity.pdbx_description
1 polymer ?
#
loop_
_entity_poly.entity_id
_entity_poly.type
_entity_poly.pdbx_seq_one_letter_code
_entity_poly.pdbx_strand_id
1 'polypeptide(L)'
;LKKLIILMIFCIFSFAAEEIFADFEVYAKQSSKLAFESSGKVDKIFVDVSSYVKKGDTLASLDQTSLEIALKKAKNDLALAKNAKDFAKSTFNKFSQVKDVTSKQEFDEVKYKFDEAALRVQAAEIAILNADDHLKKALLKAPFDGVIASKNVELGESASPLQPAFVLNSEEAKILIAIDEKYANLVKVGDTFKFKLDATSEEKEVKIALIYPEIKRETRKFYAEAYDSGLKPGIFGQGKVIIGENK
;
A
#
# COMPACT_ATOMS: atom_id res chain seq x y z
N LEU A 1 -58.22 -58.57 -14.96
CA LEU A 1 -57.58 -57.22 -14.91
C LEU A 1 -56.37 -57.26 -13.96
N LYS A 2 -55.16 -57.47 -14.50
CA LYS A 2 -53.91 -57.37 -13.71
C LYS A 2 -53.43 -55.93 -13.71
N LYS A 3 -53.45 -55.27 -12.53
CA LYS A 3 -52.86 -53.98 -12.35
C LYS A 3 -51.34 -54.14 -12.24
N LEU A 4 -50.62 -53.64 -13.22
CA LEU A 4 -49.17 -53.54 -13.25
C LEU A 4 -48.78 -52.30 -12.43
N ILE A 5 -48.24 -52.49 -11.25
CA ILE A 5 -47.69 -51.41 -10.43
C ILE A 5 -46.23 -51.26 -10.89
N ILE A 6 -45.93 -50.19 -11.65
CA ILE A 6 -44.57 -49.77 -12.00
C ILE A 6 -44.02 -49.02 -10.77
N LEU A 7 -43.13 -49.67 -10.01
CA LEU A 7 -42.34 -49.08 -8.94
C LEU A 7 -41.21 -48.29 -9.57
N MET A 8 -41.38 -46.96 -9.65
CA MET A 8 -40.37 -46.03 -10.11
C MET A 8 -39.35 -45.85 -9.00
N ILE A 9 -38.23 -46.60 -9.06
CA ILE A 9 -37.10 -46.43 -8.14
C ILE A 9 -36.40 -45.12 -8.53
N PHE A 10 -36.65 -44.07 -7.75
CA PHE A 10 -35.95 -42.82 -7.84
C PHE A 10 -34.57 -43.03 -7.17
N CYS A 11 -33.56 -43.35 -7.99
CA CYS A 11 -32.16 -43.39 -7.54
C CYS A 11 -31.74 -41.98 -7.17
N ILE A 12 -31.79 -41.63 -5.89
CA ILE A 12 -31.16 -40.46 -5.34
C ILE A 12 -29.66 -40.72 -5.41
N PHE A 13 -29.00 -40.20 -6.44
CA PHE A 13 -27.57 -40.11 -6.47
C PHE A 13 -27.16 -39.09 -5.37
N SER A 14 -26.87 -39.61 -4.18
CA SER A 14 -26.19 -38.86 -3.15
C SER A 14 -24.77 -38.68 -3.64
N PHE A 15 -24.46 -37.50 -4.21
CA PHE A 15 -23.09 -37.10 -4.46
C PHE A 15 -22.43 -36.92 -3.06
N ALA A 16 -21.68 -37.91 -2.64
CA ALA A 16 -20.80 -37.75 -1.48
C ALA A 16 -19.78 -36.67 -1.81
N ALA A 17 -19.83 -35.56 -1.10
CA ALA A 17 -18.81 -34.54 -1.21
C ALA A 17 -17.46 -35.18 -0.84
N GLU A 18 -16.48 -35.10 -1.72
CA GLU A 18 -15.14 -35.64 -1.46
C GLU A 18 -14.39 -34.66 -0.57
N GLU A 19 -13.91 -35.15 0.59
CA GLU A 19 -13.15 -34.36 1.57
C GLU A 19 -11.65 -34.56 1.34
N ILE A 20 -10.91 -33.48 1.14
CA ILE A 20 -9.46 -33.47 0.96
C ILE A 20 -8.83 -32.75 2.15
N PHE A 21 -8.00 -33.46 2.91
CA PHE A 21 -7.23 -32.85 4.00
C PHE A 21 -6.14 -31.91 3.43
N ALA A 22 -6.03 -30.74 4.04
CA ALA A 22 -5.04 -29.75 3.67
C ALA A 22 -4.55 -29.00 4.92
N ASP A 23 -3.25 -28.67 4.92
CA ASP A 23 -2.70 -27.79 5.94
C ASP A 23 -3.00 -26.33 5.59
N PHE A 24 -3.13 -25.47 6.60
CA PHE A 24 -3.32 -24.05 6.35
C PHE A 24 -2.49 -23.20 7.30
N GLU A 25 -2.17 -22.00 6.84
CA GLU A 25 -1.55 -20.95 7.64
C GLU A 25 -2.22 -19.60 7.32
N VAL A 26 -2.43 -18.80 8.36
CA VAL A 26 -3.10 -17.50 8.26
C VAL A 26 -2.06 -16.39 8.23
N TYR A 27 -2.15 -15.54 7.22
CA TYR A 27 -1.36 -14.33 7.06
C TYR A 27 -2.28 -13.10 7.04
N ALA A 28 -1.75 -11.92 7.30
CA ALA A 28 -2.44 -10.70 6.90
C ALA A 28 -2.55 -10.67 5.37
N LYS A 29 -3.69 -10.27 4.82
CA LYS A 29 -3.87 -10.13 3.36
C LYS A 29 -2.85 -9.16 2.77
N GLN A 30 -2.58 -8.06 3.48
CA GLN A 30 -1.51 -7.11 3.20
C GLN A 30 -0.65 -6.94 4.44
N SER A 31 0.66 -7.01 4.27
CA SER A 31 1.63 -6.75 5.33
C SER A 31 2.75 -5.91 4.75
N SER A 32 3.07 -4.79 5.38
CA SER A 32 4.12 -3.89 4.95
C SER A 32 5.06 -3.55 6.08
N LYS A 33 6.36 -3.67 5.80
CA LYS A 33 7.42 -3.16 6.66
C LYS A 33 7.66 -1.71 6.27
N LEU A 34 7.25 -0.79 7.12
CA LEU A 34 7.27 0.65 6.88
C LEU A 34 8.56 1.26 7.41
N ALA A 35 9.28 1.96 6.55
CA ALA A 35 10.49 2.70 6.90
C ALA A 35 10.33 4.17 6.48
N PHE A 36 11.06 5.08 7.13
CA PHE A 36 11.14 6.46 6.67
C PHE A 36 11.80 6.54 5.30
N GLU A 37 11.39 7.50 4.48
CA GLU A 37 12.03 7.75 3.18
C GLU A 37 13.30 8.60 3.28
N SER A 38 13.54 9.23 4.45
CA SER A 38 14.73 10.01 4.75
C SER A 38 15.35 9.59 6.07
N SER A 39 16.63 9.92 6.27
CA SER A 39 17.31 9.70 7.55
C SER A 39 17.12 10.90 8.47
N GLY A 40 17.00 10.65 9.77
CA GLY A 40 16.88 11.69 10.77
C GLY A 40 16.60 11.14 12.16
N LYS A 41 16.56 12.03 13.16
CA LYS A 41 16.18 11.66 14.52
C LYS A 41 14.66 11.61 14.65
N VAL A 42 14.13 10.57 15.26
CA VAL A 42 12.69 10.44 15.54
C VAL A 42 12.28 11.45 16.61
N ASP A 43 11.38 12.36 16.25
CA ASP A 43 10.88 13.42 17.13
C ASP A 43 9.56 13.06 17.80
N LYS A 44 8.67 12.38 17.07
CA LYS A 44 7.35 11.97 17.58
C LYS A 44 6.95 10.59 17.06
N ILE A 45 6.26 9.84 17.93
CA ILE A 45 5.59 8.57 17.61
C ILE A 45 4.14 8.73 18.04
N PHE A 46 3.20 8.47 17.11
CA PHE A 46 1.76 8.70 17.33
C PHE A 46 0.97 7.42 17.56
N VAL A 47 1.60 6.26 17.35
CA VAL A 47 0.97 4.93 17.42
C VAL A 47 1.85 3.95 18.17
N ASP A 48 1.24 2.89 18.69
CA ASP A 48 1.94 1.77 19.33
C ASP A 48 1.48 0.43 18.76
N VAL A 49 2.07 -0.66 19.19
CA VAL A 49 1.64 -2.02 18.83
C VAL A 49 0.16 -2.18 19.13
N SER A 50 -0.57 -2.85 18.24
CA SER A 50 -2.03 -3.02 18.26
C SER A 50 -2.86 -1.77 18.02
N SER A 51 -2.27 -0.60 17.71
CA SER A 51 -3.02 0.57 17.27
C SER A 51 -3.64 0.34 15.90
N TYR A 52 -4.92 0.62 15.75
CA TYR A 52 -5.59 0.70 14.46
C TYR A 52 -5.32 2.05 13.80
N VAL A 53 -4.98 2.02 12.51
CA VAL A 53 -4.67 3.21 11.71
C VAL A 53 -5.39 3.17 10.37
N LYS A 54 -5.72 4.35 9.86
CA LYS A 54 -6.28 4.53 8.51
C LYS A 54 -5.20 4.93 7.52
N LYS A 55 -5.43 4.63 6.26
CA LYS A 55 -4.56 5.09 5.17
C LYS A 55 -4.35 6.60 5.24
N GLY A 56 -3.08 7.01 5.25
CA GLY A 56 -2.67 8.41 5.33
C GLY A 56 -2.40 8.92 6.75
N ASP A 57 -2.78 8.17 7.79
CA ASP A 57 -2.46 8.54 9.17
C ASP A 57 -0.95 8.59 9.37
N THR A 58 -0.50 9.59 10.13
CA THR A 58 0.92 9.74 10.47
C THR A 58 1.25 8.83 11.65
N LEU A 59 2.20 7.92 11.46
CA LEU A 59 2.65 6.96 12.46
C LEU A 59 3.77 7.53 13.33
N ALA A 60 4.71 8.22 12.71
CA ALA A 60 5.84 8.87 13.37
C ALA A 60 6.39 10.02 12.52
N SER A 61 7.15 10.91 13.13
CA SER A 61 7.84 11.99 12.43
C SER A 61 9.31 12.09 12.86
N LEU A 62 10.17 12.43 11.91
CA LEU A 62 11.53 12.87 12.18
C LEU A 62 11.54 14.35 12.63
N ASP A 63 12.66 14.80 13.18
CA ASP A 63 12.88 16.23 13.44
C ASP A 63 12.81 17.03 12.13
N GLN A 64 11.83 17.91 12.04
CA GLN A 64 11.51 18.70 10.85
C GLN A 64 12.08 20.11 10.88
N THR A 65 12.74 20.51 11.98
CA THR A 65 13.16 21.92 12.22
C THR A 65 13.99 22.48 11.06
N SER A 66 15.00 21.74 10.62
CA SER A 66 15.85 22.17 9.50
C SER A 66 15.12 22.19 8.15
N LEU A 67 14.17 21.27 7.95
CA LEU A 67 13.38 21.16 6.72
C LEU A 67 12.35 22.30 6.62
N GLU A 68 11.72 22.66 7.73
CA GLU A 68 10.81 23.82 7.80
C GLU A 68 11.54 25.13 7.51
N ILE A 69 12.76 25.30 8.04
CA ILE A 69 13.61 26.44 7.74
C ILE A 69 13.95 26.49 6.25
N ALA A 70 14.32 25.35 5.67
CA ALA A 70 14.62 25.25 4.22
C ALA A 70 13.40 25.62 3.36
N LEU A 71 12.20 25.13 3.71
CA LEU A 71 10.95 25.49 3.03
C LEU A 71 10.65 26.98 3.14
N LYS A 72 10.82 27.56 4.33
CA LYS A 72 10.63 29.01 4.55
C LYS A 72 11.60 29.84 3.72
N LYS A 73 12.89 29.41 3.64
CA LYS A 73 13.88 30.04 2.79
C LYS A 73 13.48 30.01 1.31
N ALA A 74 13.11 28.83 0.80
CA ALA A 74 12.66 28.69 -0.59
C ALA A 74 11.44 29.56 -0.94
N LYS A 75 10.49 29.72 0.01
CA LYS A 75 9.36 30.65 -0.15
C LYS A 75 9.79 32.11 -0.24
N ASN A 76 10.77 32.53 0.58
CA ASN A 76 11.33 33.88 0.52
C ASN A 76 12.08 34.12 -0.81
N ASP A 77 12.87 33.15 -1.26
CA ASP A 77 13.60 33.24 -2.53
C ASP A 77 12.63 33.38 -3.71
N LEU A 78 11.48 32.67 -3.70
CA LEU A 78 10.43 32.86 -4.68
C LEU A 78 9.83 34.27 -4.65
N ALA A 79 9.60 34.83 -3.48
CA ALA A 79 9.08 36.21 -3.35
C ALA A 79 10.07 37.23 -3.95
N LEU A 80 11.37 37.06 -3.69
CA LEU A 80 12.41 37.88 -4.29
C LEU A 80 12.46 37.74 -5.81
N ALA A 81 12.40 36.52 -6.33
CA ALA A 81 12.39 36.27 -7.76
C ALA A 81 11.16 36.88 -8.45
N LYS A 82 9.97 36.82 -7.84
CA LYS A 82 8.75 37.46 -8.36
C LYS A 82 8.89 38.96 -8.42
N ASN A 83 9.39 39.59 -7.34
CA ASN A 83 9.65 41.04 -7.34
C ASN A 83 10.62 41.46 -8.45
N ALA A 84 11.71 40.71 -8.64
CA ALA A 84 12.68 40.97 -9.73
C ALA A 84 12.03 40.81 -11.12
N LYS A 85 11.18 39.78 -11.33
CA LYS A 85 10.44 39.60 -12.58
C LYS A 85 9.47 40.75 -12.83
N ASP A 86 8.73 41.21 -11.81
CA ASP A 86 7.76 42.30 -11.97
C ASP A 86 8.48 43.61 -12.32
N PHE A 87 9.66 43.88 -11.73
CA PHE A 87 10.49 45.03 -12.10
C PHE A 87 10.99 44.92 -13.57
N ALA A 88 11.53 43.74 -13.96
CA ALA A 88 12.01 43.51 -15.32
C ALA A 88 10.86 43.62 -16.33
N LYS A 89 9.67 43.09 -16.01
CA LYS A 89 8.45 43.20 -16.82
C LYS A 89 8.03 44.65 -17.02
N SER A 90 8.04 45.45 -15.92
CA SER A 90 7.73 46.90 -16.02
C SER A 90 8.71 47.62 -16.94
N THR A 91 9.99 47.31 -16.84
CA THR A 91 11.03 47.89 -17.69
C THR A 91 10.82 47.49 -19.14
N PHE A 92 10.60 46.20 -19.42
CA PHE A 92 10.33 45.66 -20.77
C PHE A 92 9.09 46.32 -21.40
N ASN A 93 8.01 46.51 -20.63
CA ASN A 93 6.81 47.17 -21.11
C ASN A 93 7.03 48.64 -21.51
N LYS A 94 7.84 49.37 -20.75
CA LYS A 94 8.21 50.76 -21.06
C LYS A 94 9.02 50.83 -22.37
N PHE A 95 10.03 49.96 -22.53
CA PHE A 95 10.82 49.87 -23.75
C PHE A 95 10.00 49.44 -24.97
N SER A 96 9.03 48.55 -24.78
CA SER A 96 8.11 48.11 -25.86
C SER A 96 7.25 49.26 -26.41
N GLN A 97 6.91 50.26 -25.58
CA GLN A 97 6.13 51.44 -26.00
C GLN A 97 6.98 52.46 -26.84
N VAL A 98 8.28 52.43 -26.72
CA VAL A 98 9.20 53.34 -27.41
C VAL A 98 10.13 52.59 -28.37
N LYS A 99 9.73 51.41 -28.83
CA LYS A 99 10.53 50.50 -29.65
C LYS A 99 11.08 51.12 -30.92
N ASP A 100 10.35 52.04 -31.54
CA ASP A 100 10.74 52.70 -32.82
C ASP A 100 11.89 53.73 -32.66
N VAL A 101 12.16 54.17 -31.45
CA VAL A 101 13.24 55.15 -31.14
C VAL A 101 14.36 54.58 -30.25
N THR A 102 14.29 53.30 -29.88
CA THR A 102 15.30 52.57 -29.10
C THR A 102 16.16 51.71 -30.01
N SER A 103 17.45 51.56 -29.69
CA SER A 103 18.30 50.63 -30.44
C SER A 103 17.84 49.17 -30.28
N LYS A 104 17.99 48.38 -31.34
CA LYS A 104 17.61 46.97 -31.27
C LYS A 104 18.36 46.21 -30.17
N GLN A 105 19.63 46.55 -29.96
CA GLN A 105 20.48 45.93 -28.94
C GLN A 105 19.94 46.22 -27.52
N GLU A 106 19.51 47.43 -27.20
CA GLU A 106 18.95 47.78 -25.90
C GLU A 106 17.61 47.06 -25.67
N PHE A 107 16.78 46.98 -26.70
CA PHE A 107 15.51 46.25 -26.59
C PHE A 107 15.76 44.76 -26.36
N ASP A 108 16.67 44.13 -27.08
CA ASP A 108 17.01 42.71 -26.92
C ASP A 108 17.61 42.43 -25.51
N GLU A 109 18.43 43.34 -24.98
CA GLU A 109 18.95 43.23 -23.60
C GLU A 109 17.83 43.29 -22.52
N VAL A 110 16.92 44.22 -22.64
CA VAL A 110 15.79 44.35 -21.70
C VAL A 110 14.87 43.12 -21.77
N LYS A 111 14.62 42.62 -22.98
CA LYS A 111 13.87 41.39 -23.18
C LYS A 111 14.55 40.19 -22.53
N TYR A 112 15.86 40.02 -22.74
CA TYR A 112 16.66 38.98 -22.14
C TYR A 112 16.56 39.01 -20.59
N LYS A 113 16.69 40.21 -19.97
CA LYS A 113 16.56 40.37 -18.53
C LYS A 113 15.17 39.97 -18.02
N PHE A 114 14.12 40.25 -18.77
CA PHE A 114 12.76 39.82 -18.42
C PHE A 114 12.61 38.29 -18.52
N ASP A 115 13.10 37.71 -19.61
CA ASP A 115 13.06 36.25 -19.82
C ASP A 115 13.89 35.51 -18.74
N GLU A 116 15.08 36.02 -18.41
CA GLU A 116 15.91 35.51 -17.31
C GLU A 116 15.20 35.57 -15.97
N ALA A 117 14.55 36.68 -15.64
CA ALA A 117 13.82 36.84 -14.39
C ALA A 117 12.61 35.88 -14.33
N ALA A 118 11.96 35.59 -15.46
CA ALA A 118 10.89 34.60 -15.54
C ALA A 118 11.41 33.19 -15.24
N LEU A 119 12.57 32.81 -15.79
CA LEU A 119 13.20 31.51 -15.50
C LEU A 119 13.63 31.38 -14.03
N ARG A 120 14.10 32.48 -13.40
CA ARG A 120 14.42 32.47 -11.96
C ARG A 120 13.20 32.22 -11.09
N VAL A 121 12.02 32.70 -11.46
CA VAL A 121 10.76 32.39 -10.76
C VAL A 121 10.47 30.89 -10.87
N GLN A 122 10.58 30.31 -12.05
CA GLN A 122 10.37 28.87 -12.23
C GLN A 122 11.35 28.02 -11.39
N ALA A 123 12.62 28.40 -11.37
CA ALA A 123 13.63 27.73 -10.55
C ALA A 123 13.29 27.78 -9.05
N ALA A 124 12.83 28.95 -8.56
CA ALA A 124 12.41 29.11 -7.18
C ALA A 124 11.13 28.33 -6.83
N GLU A 125 10.19 28.18 -7.77
CA GLU A 125 9.02 27.33 -7.60
C GLU A 125 9.40 25.86 -7.47
N ILE A 126 10.35 25.36 -8.29
CA ILE A 126 10.89 24.01 -8.17
C ILE A 126 11.60 23.81 -6.81
N ALA A 127 12.33 24.81 -6.33
CA ALA A 127 13.00 24.75 -5.02
C ALA A 127 11.99 24.58 -3.86
N ILE A 128 10.81 25.21 -3.94
CA ILE A 128 9.73 25.01 -2.96
C ILE A 128 9.19 23.58 -3.03
N LEU A 129 8.95 23.05 -4.24
CA LEU A 129 8.48 21.67 -4.40
C LEU A 129 9.45 20.66 -3.79
N ASN A 130 10.76 20.84 -4.01
CA ASN A 130 11.80 20.00 -3.43
C ASN A 130 11.83 20.10 -1.89
N ALA A 131 11.74 21.30 -1.32
CA ALA A 131 11.74 21.48 0.12
C ALA A 131 10.48 20.89 0.78
N ASP A 132 9.32 20.99 0.13
CA ASP A 132 8.06 20.38 0.59
C ASP A 132 8.10 18.85 0.52
N ASP A 133 8.69 18.29 -0.52
CA ASP A 133 8.90 16.84 -0.68
C ASP A 133 9.79 16.27 0.44
N HIS A 134 10.90 16.96 0.75
CA HIS A 134 11.75 16.58 1.87
C HIS A 134 11.01 16.61 3.21
N LEU A 135 10.16 17.60 3.42
CA LEU A 135 9.34 17.71 4.62
C LEU A 135 8.32 16.56 4.70
N LYS A 136 7.68 16.19 3.59
CA LYS A 136 6.77 15.05 3.52
C LYS A 136 7.46 13.73 3.81
N LYS A 137 8.68 13.53 3.30
CA LYS A 137 9.49 12.31 3.51
C LYS A 137 9.97 12.15 4.96
N ALA A 138 9.93 13.22 5.76
CA ALA A 138 10.17 13.15 7.19
C ALA A 138 8.97 12.63 8.00
N LEU A 139 7.81 12.40 7.37
CA LEU A 139 6.62 11.83 7.98
C LEU A 139 6.46 10.38 7.50
N LEU A 140 6.34 9.45 8.44
CA LEU A 140 5.98 8.07 8.11
C LEU A 140 4.47 7.90 8.20
N LYS A 141 3.84 7.51 7.08
CA LYS A 141 2.38 7.38 6.98
C LYS A 141 1.95 5.96 6.66
N ALA A 142 0.74 5.61 7.11
CA ALA A 142 0.11 4.33 6.79
C ALA A 142 -0.30 4.27 5.30
N PRO A 143 0.15 3.27 4.52
CA PRO A 143 -0.23 3.11 3.11
C PRO A 143 -1.63 2.52 2.89
N PHE A 144 -2.19 1.84 3.89
CA PHE A 144 -3.53 1.24 3.89
C PHE A 144 -4.07 1.18 5.34
N ASP A 145 -5.37 0.87 5.47
CA ASP A 145 -6.03 0.69 6.77
C ASP A 145 -5.60 -0.62 7.42
N GLY A 146 -5.27 -0.60 8.72
CA GLY A 146 -4.83 -1.81 9.38
C GLY A 146 -4.37 -1.60 10.83
N VAL A 147 -3.70 -2.61 11.36
CA VAL A 147 -3.21 -2.67 12.74
C VAL A 147 -1.69 -2.74 12.75
N ILE A 148 -1.07 -1.97 13.65
CA ILE A 148 0.38 -2.01 13.87
C ILE A 148 0.74 -3.35 14.53
N ALA A 149 1.44 -4.21 13.78
CA ALA A 149 1.87 -5.53 14.25
C ALA A 149 3.17 -5.48 15.06
N SER A 150 4.10 -4.59 14.70
CA SER A 150 5.32 -4.34 15.48
C SER A 150 5.79 -2.89 15.35
N LYS A 151 6.46 -2.41 16.38
CA LYS A 151 7.16 -1.14 16.46
C LYS A 151 8.63 -1.41 16.73
N ASN A 152 9.49 -0.99 15.81
CA ASN A 152 10.94 -1.25 15.84
C ASN A 152 11.74 0.05 15.89
N VAL A 153 11.14 1.11 16.43
CA VAL A 153 11.75 2.44 16.55
C VAL A 153 11.30 3.10 17.84
N GLU A 154 12.23 3.83 18.49
CA GLU A 154 11.93 4.55 19.71
C GLU A 154 12.18 6.08 19.54
N LEU A 155 11.55 6.87 20.41
CA LEU A 155 11.71 8.32 20.44
C LEU A 155 13.17 8.69 20.64
N GLY A 156 13.69 9.58 19.83
CA GLY A 156 15.08 10.03 19.92
C GLY A 156 16.10 9.18 19.19
N GLU A 157 15.72 8.02 18.66
CA GLU A 157 16.58 7.19 17.82
C GLU A 157 16.82 7.81 16.44
N SER A 158 17.91 7.39 15.81
CA SER A 158 18.18 7.69 14.41
C SER A 158 17.50 6.69 13.50
N ALA A 159 16.57 7.14 12.68
CA ALA A 159 15.92 6.32 11.67
C ALA A 159 16.58 6.48 10.30
N SER A 160 16.47 5.44 9.47
CA SER A 160 16.99 5.43 8.11
C SER A 160 16.06 4.64 7.16
N PRO A 161 16.12 4.86 5.83
CA PRO A 161 15.29 4.16 4.85
C PRO A 161 15.51 2.64 4.82
N LEU A 162 16.63 2.15 5.32
CA LEU A 162 16.97 0.71 5.33
C LEU A 162 16.43 -0.03 6.55
N GLN A 163 15.92 0.67 7.55
CA GLN A 163 15.43 0.09 8.80
C GLN A 163 13.92 0.27 8.92
N PRO A 164 13.14 -0.83 8.85
CA PRO A 164 11.70 -0.77 9.09
C PRO A 164 11.40 -0.28 10.51
N ALA A 165 10.63 0.81 10.61
CA ALA A 165 10.17 1.37 11.88
C ALA A 165 8.91 0.67 12.40
N PHE A 166 8.00 0.27 11.51
CA PHE A 166 6.77 -0.41 11.86
C PHE A 166 6.48 -1.57 10.89
N VAL A 167 5.69 -2.54 11.36
CA VAL A 167 5.00 -3.50 10.51
C VAL A 167 3.50 -3.22 10.60
N LEU A 168 2.88 -2.96 9.48
CA LEU A 168 1.44 -2.72 9.34
C LEU A 168 0.79 -3.92 8.66
N ASN A 169 -0.21 -4.51 9.31
CA ASN A 169 -1.02 -5.61 8.77
C ASN A 169 -2.45 -5.13 8.51
N SER A 170 -3.05 -5.54 7.40
CA SER A 170 -4.48 -5.36 7.16
C SER A 170 -5.32 -6.19 8.14
N GLU A 171 -6.55 -5.75 8.40
CA GLU A 171 -7.50 -6.53 9.22
C GLU A 171 -7.99 -7.79 8.51
N GLU A 172 -8.09 -7.75 7.19
CA GLU A 172 -8.46 -8.91 6.41
C GLU A 172 -7.30 -9.91 6.38
N ALA A 173 -7.60 -11.14 6.77
CA ALA A 173 -6.67 -12.24 6.78
C ALA A 173 -6.75 -13.04 5.49
N LYS A 174 -5.60 -13.56 5.08
CA LYS A 174 -5.41 -14.51 4.00
C LYS A 174 -5.08 -15.87 4.59
N ILE A 175 -5.86 -16.87 4.24
CA ILE A 175 -5.63 -18.26 4.61
C ILE A 175 -4.93 -18.92 3.43
N LEU A 176 -3.68 -19.29 3.61
CA LEU A 176 -2.90 -20.04 2.62
C LEU A 176 -3.10 -21.54 2.89
N ILE A 177 -3.72 -22.23 1.95
CA ILE A 177 -4.08 -23.64 2.04
C ILE A 177 -3.10 -24.44 1.19
N ALA A 178 -2.41 -25.42 1.78
CA ALA A 178 -1.42 -26.26 1.14
C ALA A 178 -2.03 -27.63 0.85
N ILE A 179 -2.22 -27.97 -0.43
CA ILE A 179 -2.95 -29.14 -0.91
C ILE A 179 -2.01 -30.04 -1.70
N ASP A 180 -2.11 -31.36 -1.53
CA ASP A 180 -1.28 -32.33 -2.25
C ASP A 180 -1.51 -32.28 -3.77
N GLU A 181 -0.43 -32.39 -4.56
CA GLU A 181 -0.41 -32.35 -6.02
C GLU A 181 -1.44 -33.26 -6.68
N LYS A 182 -1.68 -34.45 -6.13
CA LYS A 182 -2.63 -35.44 -6.68
C LYS A 182 -4.06 -34.90 -6.82
N TYR A 183 -4.41 -33.84 -6.09
CA TYR A 183 -5.72 -33.20 -6.12
C TYR A 183 -5.80 -31.95 -7.00
N ALA A 184 -4.71 -31.57 -7.70
CA ALA A 184 -4.62 -30.33 -8.46
C ALA A 184 -5.69 -30.17 -9.55
N ASN A 185 -6.18 -31.28 -10.13
CA ASN A 185 -7.25 -31.25 -11.13
C ASN A 185 -8.67 -31.28 -10.54
N LEU A 186 -8.80 -31.55 -9.24
CA LEU A 186 -10.08 -31.71 -8.57
C LEU A 186 -10.51 -30.42 -7.86
N VAL A 187 -9.58 -29.75 -7.18
CA VAL A 187 -9.86 -28.51 -6.43
C VAL A 187 -10.04 -27.34 -7.38
N LYS A 188 -11.09 -26.56 -7.15
CA LYS A 188 -11.45 -25.38 -7.97
C LYS A 188 -11.67 -24.14 -7.11
N VAL A 189 -11.55 -22.98 -7.75
CA VAL A 189 -12.01 -21.73 -7.16
C VAL A 189 -13.51 -21.82 -6.89
N GLY A 190 -13.92 -21.44 -5.68
CA GLY A 190 -15.29 -21.56 -5.19
C GLY A 190 -15.55 -22.78 -4.30
N ASP A 191 -14.66 -23.79 -4.28
CA ASP A 191 -14.77 -24.90 -3.33
C ASP A 191 -14.68 -24.39 -1.89
N THR A 192 -15.33 -25.10 -0.97
CA THR A 192 -15.39 -24.71 0.44
C THR A 192 -14.22 -25.33 1.20
N PHE A 193 -13.49 -24.53 1.96
CA PHE A 193 -12.50 -24.99 2.91
C PHE A 193 -13.04 -24.87 4.34
N LYS A 194 -13.14 -26.01 5.05
CA LYS A 194 -13.59 -26.12 6.44
C LYS A 194 -12.40 -26.39 7.33
N PHE A 195 -12.27 -25.62 8.41
CA PHE A 195 -11.18 -25.79 9.37
C PHE A 195 -11.66 -25.46 10.79
N LYS A 196 -10.94 -25.97 11.75
CA LYS A 196 -11.21 -25.74 13.16
C LYS A 196 -10.08 -24.92 13.78
N LEU A 197 -10.46 -23.92 14.55
CA LEU A 197 -9.49 -23.14 15.33
C LEU A 197 -9.20 -23.85 16.65
N ASP A 198 -7.96 -24.25 16.90
CA ASP A 198 -7.56 -24.96 18.12
C ASP A 198 -7.86 -24.15 19.37
N ALA A 199 -7.69 -22.82 19.32
CA ALA A 199 -7.91 -21.94 20.46
C ALA A 199 -9.36 -21.84 20.95
N THR A 200 -10.34 -21.92 20.05
CA THR A 200 -11.78 -21.73 20.35
C THR A 200 -12.62 -22.97 20.11
N SER A 201 -12.04 -23.99 19.44
CA SER A 201 -12.79 -25.14 18.91
C SER A 201 -13.91 -24.77 17.91
N GLU A 202 -13.89 -23.52 17.42
CA GLU A 202 -14.86 -23.01 16.45
C GLU A 202 -14.56 -23.55 15.07
N GLU A 203 -15.58 -24.07 14.39
CA GLU A 203 -15.48 -24.46 12.99
C GLU A 203 -15.78 -23.27 12.10
N LYS A 204 -14.90 -23.03 11.14
CA LYS A 204 -15.03 -21.98 10.14
C LYS A 204 -15.06 -22.58 8.73
N GLU A 205 -15.83 -21.92 7.88
CA GLU A 205 -15.95 -22.25 6.46
C GLU A 205 -15.61 -21.02 5.63
N VAL A 206 -14.74 -21.19 4.65
CA VAL A 206 -14.36 -20.14 3.71
C VAL A 206 -14.34 -20.71 2.30
N LYS A 207 -14.53 -19.85 1.30
CA LYS A 207 -14.43 -20.26 -0.10
C LYS A 207 -13.04 -20.00 -0.65
N ILE A 208 -12.51 -20.96 -1.41
CA ILE A 208 -11.27 -20.80 -2.15
C ILE A 208 -11.48 -19.69 -3.19
N ALA A 209 -10.72 -18.62 -3.05
CA ALA A 209 -10.79 -17.45 -3.92
C ALA A 209 -9.75 -17.48 -5.04
N LEU A 210 -8.62 -18.15 -4.83
CA LEU A 210 -7.52 -18.22 -5.78
C LEU A 210 -6.77 -19.53 -5.62
N ILE A 211 -6.27 -20.08 -6.73
CA ILE A 211 -5.39 -21.25 -6.78
C ILE A 211 -4.11 -20.84 -7.49
N TYR A 212 -2.97 -21.13 -6.88
CA TYR A 212 -1.66 -20.85 -7.47
C TYR A 212 -1.40 -21.81 -8.64
N PRO A 213 -0.89 -21.31 -9.77
CA PRO A 213 -0.67 -22.14 -10.95
C PRO A 213 0.55 -23.06 -10.82
N GLU A 214 1.38 -22.87 -9.80
CA GLU A 214 2.65 -23.58 -9.61
C GLU A 214 2.55 -24.61 -8.49
N ILE A 215 3.08 -25.82 -8.76
CA ILE A 215 3.28 -26.87 -7.76
C ILE A 215 4.71 -26.79 -7.25
N LYS A 216 4.90 -26.64 -5.94
CA LYS A 216 6.23 -26.62 -5.34
C LYS A 216 6.85 -28.03 -5.32
N ARG A 217 7.98 -28.18 -6.00
CA ARG A 217 8.67 -29.48 -6.15
C ARG A 217 9.13 -30.07 -4.82
N GLU A 218 9.58 -29.21 -3.89
CA GLU A 218 10.12 -29.62 -2.60
C GLU A 218 9.06 -30.26 -1.70
N THR A 219 7.83 -29.75 -1.75
CA THR A 219 6.73 -30.19 -0.89
C THR A 219 5.71 -31.06 -1.62
N ARG A 220 5.72 -31.08 -2.96
CA ARG A 220 4.69 -31.67 -3.81
C ARG A 220 3.29 -31.16 -3.50
N LYS A 221 3.19 -29.86 -3.15
CA LYS A 221 1.93 -29.20 -2.84
C LYS A 221 1.71 -28.02 -3.78
N PHE A 222 0.46 -27.76 -4.11
CA PHE A 222 0.03 -26.49 -4.66
C PHE A 222 -0.69 -25.70 -3.57
N TYR A 223 -0.84 -24.41 -3.78
CA TYR A 223 -1.42 -23.52 -2.80
C TYR A 223 -2.72 -22.92 -3.30
N ALA A 224 -3.66 -22.72 -2.39
CA ALA A 224 -4.88 -21.95 -2.61
C ALA A 224 -5.02 -20.86 -1.56
N GLU A 225 -5.73 -19.79 -1.90
CA GLU A 225 -6.04 -18.71 -0.96
C GLU A 225 -7.53 -18.62 -0.72
N ALA A 226 -7.86 -18.36 0.53
CA ALA A 226 -9.18 -17.93 0.98
C ALA A 226 -9.01 -16.71 1.88
N TYR A 227 -10.08 -15.93 2.09
CA TYR A 227 -10.04 -14.71 2.88
C TYR A 227 -11.10 -14.78 3.99
N ASP A 228 -10.73 -14.28 5.17
CA ASP A 228 -11.65 -14.12 6.30
C ASP A 228 -11.26 -12.87 7.10
N SER A 229 -12.25 -12.24 7.73
CA SER A 229 -12.03 -11.14 8.65
C SER A 229 -12.03 -11.66 10.09
N GLY A 230 -11.11 -11.15 10.93
CA GLY A 230 -11.07 -11.51 12.35
C GLY A 230 -10.16 -12.67 12.71
N LEU A 231 -9.48 -13.30 11.75
CA LEU A 231 -8.41 -14.25 12.03
C LEU A 231 -7.09 -13.50 12.29
N LYS A 232 -6.36 -13.92 13.29
CA LYS A 232 -5.04 -13.35 13.58
C LYS A 232 -3.98 -14.03 12.70
N PRO A 233 -3.08 -13.27 12.05
CA PRO A 233 -1.91 -13.83 11.38
C PRO A 233 -1.07 -14.70 12.32
N GLY A 234 -0.52 -15.80 11.79
CA GLY A 234 0.24 -16.78 12.56
C GLY A 234 -0.58 -17.98 13.07
N ILE A 235 -1.89 -17.99 12.89
CA ILE A 235 -2.72 -19.19 13.13
C ILE A 235 -2.39 -20.20 12.04
N PHE A 236 -2.23 -21.47 12.40
CA PHE A 236 -2.01 -22.58 11.48
C PHE A 236 -2.74 -23.83 11.98
N GLY A 237 -2.92 -24.80 11.09
CA GLY A 237 -3.59 -26.05 11.44
C GLY A 237 -3.92 -26.88 10.21
N GLN A 238 -4.89 -27.79 10.39
CA GLN A 238 -5.42 -28.64 9.34
C GLN A 238 -6.91 -28.39 9.12
N GLY A 239 -7.33 -28.52 7.89
CA GLY A 239 -8.72 -28.42 7.47
C GLY A 239 -9.04 -29.38 6.34
N LYS A 240 -10.23 -29.21 5.77
CA LYS A 240 -10.74 -30.06 4.69
C LYS A 240 -11.28 -29.19 3.55
N VAL A 241 -10.84 -29.45 2.34
CA VAL A 241 -11.48 -28.92 1.14
C VAL A 241 -12.63 -29.84 0.76
N ILE A 242 -13.82 -29.29 0.61
CA ILE A 242 -15.04 -29.98 0.20
C ILE A 242 -15.27 -29.74 -1.28
N ILE A 243 -15.20 -30.79 -2.08
CA ILE A 243 -15.39 -30.73 -3.53
C ILE A 243 -16.85 -31.05 -3.87
N GLY A 244 -17.43 -30.31 -4.80
CA GLY A 244 -18.71 -30.63 -5.41
C GLY A 244 -19.94 -29.93 -4.83
N GLU A 245 -19.83 -29.02 -3.89
CA GLU A 245 -20.96 -28.22 -3.38
C GLU A 245 -21.47 -27.14 -4.37
N ASN A 246 -20.75 -26.88 -5.46
CA ASN A 246 -21.06 -25.82 -6.43
C ASN A 246 -21.60 -26.41 -7.76
N LYS A 247 -22.75 -27.11 -7.72
CA LYS A 247 -23.53 -27.39 -8.94
C LYS A 247 -24.95 -26.89 -8.81
#